data_2c59d3909987855d9b23ef45b1735894
#
_entry.id   2c59d3909987855d9b23ef45b1735894
#
_cell.length_a   1.000
_cell.length_b   1.000
_cell.length_c   1.000
_cell.angle_alpha   90.00
_cell.angle_beta   90.00
_cell.angle_gamma   90.00
#
_symmetry.space_group_name_H-M   'P 1'
#
loop_
_entity.id
_entity.type
_entity.pdbx_description
1 polymer ?
#
loop_
_entity_poly.entity_id
_entity_poly.type
_entity_poly.pdbx_seq_one_letter_code
_entity_poly.pdbx_strand_id
1 'polypeptide(L)'
;MLRLFLVVVVVLGLGAGQSAVAQSAPTKAAPITIAAAADLKYVLDSLVTIYNRQHPQARATVVYGSSGKFYEQLSHGAPFDLFFSADSYYPRRLQQAGLTASAPQLYALGRLVLWSAKLDPSTKGMNTLLDPQVKRVAIANPTHAPYGKKAEEILRHYKLYDQVKPKLVLGENIGQTAQYAATGAADAGLIAYSLALSPVLRRAGNFYLIPTTAHTPLQQSFVVLKRANANAAAVAFAAFMVSPTAQQALKKYGFGL
;
A
#
# COMPACT_ATOMS: atom_id res chain seq x y z
N MET A 1 7.68 -58.42 -78.39
CA MET A 1 6.67 -57.44 -77.82
C MET A 1 6.85 -57.44 -76.31
N LEU A 2 7.56 -56.45 -75.76
CA LEU A 2 7.90 -56.36 -74.34
C LEU A 2 7.03 -55.18 -73.78
N ARG A 3 6.11 -55.44 -72.89
CA ARG A 3 5.32 -54.43 -72.19
C ARG A 3 6.01 -54.00 -70.92
N LEU A 4 6.44 -52.77 -70.89
CA LEU A 4 7.03 -52.12 -69.72
C LEU A 4 5.91 -51.64 -68.79
N PHE A 5 5.88 -52.18 -67.55
CA PHE A 5 4.98 -51.66 -66.49
C PHE A 5 5.69 -50.54 -65.73
N LEU A 6 5.08 -49.37 -65.76
CA LEU A 6 5.54 -48.21 -65.00
C LEU A 6 4.88 -48.27 -63.60
N VAL A 7 5.67 -48.45 -62.57
CA VAL A 7 5.19 -48.37 -61.17
C VAL A 7 5.32 -46.92 -60.71
N VAL A 8 4.23 -46.25 -60.44
CA VAL A 8 4.20 -44.90 -59.81
C VAL A 8 4.18 -45.10 -58.31
N VAL A 9 5.27 -44.70 -57.64
CA VAL A 9 5.35 -44.63 -56.16
C VAL A 9 4.85 -43.28 -55.71
N VAL A 10 3.68 -43.22 -55.05
CA VAL A 10 3.14 -42.02 -54.42
C VAL A 10 3.76 -41.93 -53.01
N VAL A 11 4.66 -40.98 -52.80
CA VAL A 11 5.21 -40.64 -51.50
C VAL A 11 4.24 -39.68 -50.82
N LEU A 12 3.48 -40.18 -49.82
CA LEU A 12 2.71 -39.37 -48.90
C LEU A 12 3.65 -38.68 -47.92
N GLY A 13 3.94 -37.40 -48.13
CA GLY A 13 4.67 -36.56 -47.17
C GLY A 13 3.78 -36.21 -45.97
N LEU A 14 4.08 -36.80 -44.81
CA LEU A 14 3.55 -36.38 -43.52
C LEU A 14 4.16 -35.01 -43.16
N GLY A 15 3.40 -33.95 -43.41
CA GLY A 15 3.71 -32.60 -42.93
C GLY A 15 3.53 -32.55 -41.42
N ALA A 16 4.64 -32.63 -40.66
CA ALA A 16 4.63 -32.32 -39.23
C ALA A 16 4.35 -30.80 -39.06
N GLY A 17 3.11 -30.47 -38.68
CA GLY A 17 2.75 -29.13 -38.30
C GLY A 17 3.49 -28.70 -37.03
N GLN A 18 4.57 -27.95 -37.20
CA GLN A 18 5.21 -27.24 -36.09
C GLN A 18 4.25 -26.15 -35.62
N SER A 19 3.54 -26.39 -34.49
CA SER A 19 2.86 -25.34 -33.76
C SER A 19 3.89 -24.33 -33.27
N ALA A 20 4.04 -23.23 -34.00
CA ALA A 20 4.81 -22.07 -33.52
C ALA A 20 4.15 -21.53 -32.27
N VAL A 21 4.74 -21.82 -31.11
CA VAL A 21 4.44 -21.12 -29.87
C VAL A 21 4.78 -19.65 -30.13
N ALA A 22 3.76 -18.84 -30.29
CA ALA A 22 3.90 -17.39 -30.42
C ALA A 22 4.56 -16.89 -29.12
N GLN A 23 5.88 -16.71 -29.13
CA GLN A 23 6.58 -15.96 -28.11
C GLN A 23 6.01 -14.53 -28.15
N SER A 24 5.20 -14.19 -27.13
CA SER A 24 4.76 -12.82 -26.94
C SER A 24 6.01 -11.93 -26.89
N ALA A 25 6.09 -10.96 -27.83
CA ALA A 25 7.16 -9.97 -27.85
C ALA A 25 7.26 -9.33 -26.45
N PRO A 26 8.48 -9.06 -25.94
CA PRO A 26 8.66 -8.42 -24.64
C PRO A 26 7.90 -7.10 -24.65
N THR A 27 6.87 -6.98 -23.82
CA THR A 27 6.09 -5.75 -23.66
C THR A 27 7.04 -4.64 -23.24
N LYS A 28 7.07 -3.55 -24.00
CA LYS A 28 7.97 -2.41 -23.73
C LYS A 28 7.69 -1.88 -22.33
N ALA A 29 8.70 -1.82 -21.49
CA ALA A 29 8.58 -1.26 -20.15
C ALA A 29 8.20 0.23 -20.26
N ALA A 30 7.09 0.62 -19.64
CA ALA A 30 6.59 2.00 -19.63
C ALA A 30 6.60 2.52 -18.19
N PRO A 31 6.67 3.86 -17.99
CA PRO A 31 6.50 4.45 -16.66
C PRO A 31 5.24 3.95 -15.97
N ILE A 32 5.29 3.84 -14.64
CA ILE A 32 4.19 3.35 -13.82
C ILE A 32 3.73 4.41 -12.84
N THR A 33 2.42 4.47 -12.60
CA THR A 33 1.81 5.33 -11.61
C THR A 33 1.18 4.49 -10.51
N ILE A 34 1.54 4.79 -9.28
CA ILE A 34 1.19 4.01 -8.09
C ILE A 34 0.24 4.83 -7.22
N ALA A 35 -0.93 4.27 -6.89
CA ALA A 35 -1.78 4.76 -5.82
C ALA A 35 -1.34 4.08 -4.52
N ALA A 36 -0.98 4.85 -3.49
CA ALA A 36 -0.48 4.29 -2.24
C ALA A 36 -1.10 4.94 -1.00
N ALA A 37 -1.40 4.13 0.00
CA ALA A 37 -1.79 4.62 1.31
C ALA A 37 -0.69 5.50 1.90
N ALA A 38 -1.09 6.61 2.53
CA ALA A 38 -0.17 7.69 2.92
C ALA A 38 0.81 7.32 4.05
N ASP A 39 0.59 6.23 4.76
CA ASP A 39 1.54 5.68 5.73
C ASP A 39 2.84 5.17 5.09
N LEU A 40 2.79 4.84 3.79
CA LEU A 40 3.94 4.38 3.01
C LEU A 40 4.87 5.51 2.55
N LYS A 41 4.48 6.78 2.72
CA LYS A 41 5.17 7.90 2.06
C LYS A 41 6.69 7.80 2.13
N TYR A 42 7.26 7.74 3.30
CA TYR A 42 8.72 7.81 3.46
C TYR A 42 9.45 6.55 2.99
N VAL A 43 8.89 5.38 3.28
CA VAL A 43 9.50 4.11 2.83
C VAL A 43 9.38 3.95 1.33
N LEU A 44 8.22 4.26 0.76
CA LEU A 44 7.98 4.08 -0.67
C LEU A 44 8.74 5.11 -1.51
N ASP A 45 8.88 6.36 -1.05
CA ASP A 45 9.76 7.37 -1.67
C ASP A 45 11.21 6.87 -1.75
N SER A 46 11.71 6.24 -0.67
CA SER A 46 13.05 5.64 -0.63
C SER A 46 13.17 4.47 -1.61
N LEU A 47 12.20 3.56 -1.61
CA LEU A 47 12.18 2.38 -2.49
C LEU A 47 12.04 2.75 -3.96
N VAL A 48 11.17 3.71 -4.28
CA VAL A 48 11.02 4.26 -5.64
C VAL A 48 12.30 4.93 -6.13
N THR A 49 13.02 5.62 -5.25
CA THR A 49 14.33 6.19 -5.61
C THR A 49 15.33 5.10 -6.00
N ILE A 50 15.38 3.99 -5.26
CA ILE A 50 16.24 2.84 -5.57
C ILE A 50 15.81 2.22 -6.89
N TYR A 51 14.52 1.93 -7.05
CA TYR A 51 13.95 1.32 -8.25
C TYR A 51 14.22 2.16 -9.50
N ASN A 52 13.95 3.47 -9.45
CA ASN A 52 14.11 4.38 -10.59
C ASN A 52 15.57 4.52 -11.04
N ARG A 53 16.55 4.37 -10.14
CA ARG A 53 17.98 4.32 -10.51
C ARG A 53 18.33 3.06 -11.30
N GLN A 54 17.70 1.94 -10.98
CA GLN A 54 17.92 0.66 -11.65
C GLN A 54 17.10 0.54 -12.94
N HIS A 55 15.98 1.29 -13.06
CA HIS A 55 15.05 1.23 -14.17
C HIS A 55 14.74 2.62 -14.77
N PRO A 56 15.74 3.32 -15.35
CA PRO A 56 15.58 4.71 -15.79
C PRO A 56 14.52 4.88 -16.88
N GLN A 57 14.26 3.84 -17.69
CA GLN A 57 13.27 3.84 -18.78
C GLN A 57 11.84 3.50 -18.30
N ALA A 58 11.70 3.02 -17.08
CA ALA A 58 10.43 2.54 -16.52
C ALA A 58 10.18 3.16 -15.12
N ARG A 59 10.26 4.48 -15.04
CA ARG A 59 10.19 5.22 -13.78
C ARG A 59 8.84 5.04 -13.09
N ALA A 60 8.90 4.81 -11.80
CA ALA A 60 7.73 4.78 -10.92
C ALA A 60 7.46 6.17 -10.33
N THR A 61 6.19 6.57 -10.29
CA THR A 61 5.70 7.75 -9.57
C THR A 61 4.59 7.34 -8.61
N VAL A 62 4.46 8.03 -7.47
CA VAL A 62 3.52 7.66 -6.42
C VAL A 62 2.60 8.82 -6.09
N VAL A 63 1.31 8.53 -5.97
CA VAL A 63 0.30 9.42 -5.42
C VAL A 63 -0.15 8.86 -4.07
N TYR A 64 -0.11 9.67 -3.03
CA TYR A 64 -0.46 9.27 -1.66
C TYR A 64 -1.86 9.73 -1.28
N GLY A 65 -2.62 8.86 -0.60
CA GLY A 65 -3.97 9.17 -0.18
C GLY A 65 -4.55 8.15 0.79
N SER A 66 -5.87 8.11 0.93
CA SER A 66 -6.54 7.08 1.71
C SER A 66 -6.91 5.88 0.83
N SER A 67 -6.84 4.67 1.40
CA SER A 67 -7.11 3.44 0.67
C SER A 67 -8.53 3.39 0.11
N GLY A 68 -9.54 3.85 0.87
CA GLY A 68 -10.93 3.85 0.41
C GLY A 68 -11.18 4.85 -0.71
N LYS A 69 -10.55 6.05 -0.67
CA LYS A 69 -10.68 7.02 -1.77
C LYS A 69 -10.03 6.52 -3.05
N PHE A 70 -8.87 5.86 -2.95
CA PHE A 70 -8.28 5.21 -4.12
C PHE A 70 -9.15 4.06 -4.64
N TYR A 71 -9.72 3.25 -3.74
CA TYR A 71 -10.66 2.21 -4.17
C TYR A 71 -11.83 2.79 -4.98
N GLU A 72 -12.44 3.89 -4.51
CA GLU A 72 -13.50 4.59 -5.25
C GLU A 72 -13.03 5.06 -6.63
N GLN A 73 -11.88 5.75 -6.70
CA GLN A 73 -11.30 6.23 -7.96
C GLN A 73 -10.98 5.08 -8.92
N LEU A 74 -10.37 4.00 -8.44
CA LEU A 74 -10.01 2.83 -9.23
C LEU A 74 -11.24 2.08 -9.74
N SER A 75 -12.31 2.02 -8.95
CA SER A 75 -13.60 1.46 -9.37
C SER A 75 -14.24 2.25 -10.51
N HIS A 76 -13.89 3.53 -10.65
CA HIS A 76 -14.31 4.41 -11.75
C HIS A 76 -13.24 4.59 -12.84
N GLY A 77 -12.24 3.72 -12.89
CA GLY A 77 -11.26 3.66 -13.96
C GLY A 77 -10.09 4.66 -13.86
N ALA A 78 -9.77 5.16 -12.67
CA ALA A 78 -8.61 6.03 -12.48
C ALA A 78 -7.31 5.35 -12.99
N PRO A 79 -6.41 6.10 -13.67
CA PRO A 79 -5.33 5.53 -14.44
C PRO A 79 -4.07 5.19 -13.63
N PHE A 80 -4.21 4.37 -12.61
CA PHE A 80 -3.10 3.82 -11.84
C PHE A 80 -2.72 2.41 -12.31
N ASP A 81 -1.47 2.04 -12.14
CA ASP A 81 -0.92 0.73 -12.53
C ASP A 81 -0.83 -0.25 -11.36
N LEU A 82 -0.51 0.28 -10.15
CA LEU A 82 -0.51 -0.48 -8.90
C LEU A 82 -1.30 0.26 -7.83
N PHE A 83 -1.85 -0.52 -6.91
CA PHE A 83 -2.52 0.01 -5.73
C PHE A 83 -1.97 -0.65 -4.46
N PHE A 84 -1.38 0.16 -3.58
CA PHE A 84 -0.90 -0.22 -2.25
C PHE A 84 -1.88 0.27 -1.19
N SER A 85 -2.62 -0.64 -0.60
CA SER A 85 -3.62 -0.36 0.42
C SER A 85 -3.08 -0.58 1.82
N ALA A 86 -3.49 0.26 2.77
CA ALA A 86 -3.24 0.05 4.19
C ALA A 86 -4.08 -1.10 4.81
N ASP A 87 -4.90 -1.78 4.02
CA ASP A 87 -5.59 -3.01 4.42
C ASP A 87 -5.66 -4.00 3.26
N SER A 88 -6.18 -5.20 3.51
CA SER A 88 -6.46 -6.21 2.48
C SER A 88 -7.90 -6.18 1.98
N TYR A 89 -8.77 -5.35 2.55
CA TYR A 89 -10.18 -5.27 2.19
C TYR A 89 -10.38 -4.68 0.79
N TYR A 90 -9.82 -3.51 0.53
CA TYR A 90 -9.98 -2.82 -0.75
C TYR A 90 -9.34 -3.56 -1.94
N PRO A 91 -8.10 -4.08 -1.84
CA PRO A 91 -7.51 -4.91 -2.91
C PRO A 91 -8.34 -6.15 -3.24
N ARG A 92 -8.90 -6.84 -2.24
CA ARG A 92 -9.80 -7.99 -2.49
C ARG A 92 -11.09 -7.57 -3.22
N ARG A 93 -11.65 -6.42 -2.87
CA ARG A 93 -12.85 -5.90 -3.57
C ARG A 93 -12.56 -5.55 -5.02
N LEU A 94 -11.40 -4.93 -5.33
CA LEU A 94 -10.99 -4.69 -6.72
C LEU A 94 -10.80 -6.00 -7.48
N GLN A 95 -10.22 -7.03 -6.85
CA GLN A 95 -10.08 -8.35 -7.45
C GLN A 95 -11.45 -8.97 -7.75
N GLN A 96 -12.37 -8.95 -6.81
CA GLN A 96 -13.74 -9.47 -7.00
C GLN A 96 -14.48 -8.74 -8.12
N ALA A 97 -14.21 -7.46 -8.32
CA ALA A 97 -14.75 -6.66 -9.42
C ALA A 97 -14.01 -6.88 -10.77
N GLY A 98 -13.01 -7.77 -10.83
CA GLY A 98 -12.24 -8.05 -12.05
C GLY A 98 -11.34 -6.89 -12.50
N LEU A 99 -10.97 -5.98 -11.60
CA LEU A 99 -10.16 -4.77 -11.89
C LEU A 99 -8.67 -4.98 -11.65
N THR A 100 -8.23 -6.17 -11.23
CA THR A 100 -6.82 -6.49 -10.98
C THR A 100 -6.27 -7.50 -11.97
N ALA A 101 -4.97 -7.42 -12.24
CA ALA A 101 -4.19 -8.41 -13.01
C ALA A 101 -3.49 -9.42 -12.09
N SER A 102 -3.38 -9.13 -10.79
CA SER A 102 -2.82 -10.04 -9.79
C SER A 102 -3.79 -10.27 -8.64
N ALA A 103 -3.60 -11.38 -7.91
CA ALA A 103 -4.18 -11.53 -6.58
C ALA A 103 -3.58 -10.49 -5.62
N PRO A 104 -4.33 -10.09 -4.57
CA PRO A 104 -3.78 -9.25 -3.51
C PRO A 104 -2.60 -9.92 -2.82
N GLN A 105 -1.48 -9.21 -2.72
CA GLN A 105 -0.26 -9.67 -2.09
C GLN A 105 0.02 -8.89 -0.81
N LEU A 106 0.12 -9.60 0.31
CA LEU A 106 0.49 -9.01 1.60
C LEU A 106 1.95 -8.54 1.53
N TYR A 107 2.21 -7.31 1.99
CA TYR A 107 3.57 -6.76 2.02
C TYR A 107 4.01 -6.31 3.40
N ALA A 108 3.08 -5.96 4.30
CA ALA A 108 3.39 -5.49 5.65
C ALA A 108 2.21 -5.56 6.62
N LEU A 109 2.53 -5.40 7.92
CA LEU A 109 1.56 -5.12 8.97
C LEU A 109 1.74 -3.69 9.45
N GLY A 110 0.67 -2.88 9.37
CA GLY A 110 0.67 -1.51 9.86
C GLY A 110 0.62 -1.47 11.40
N ARG A 111 1.26 -0.45 11.99
CA ARG A 111 1.26 -0.19 13.43
C ARG A 111 0.87 1.25 13.70
N LEU A 112 0.25 1.48 14.86
CA LEU A 112 -0.16 2.81 15.30
C LEU A 112 0.62 3.26 16.53
N VAL A 113 0.72 4.59 16.65
CA VAL A 113 1.24 5.28 17.82
C VAL A 113 0.27 6.38 18.24
N LEU A 114 0.22 6.69 19.52
CA LEU A 114 -0.24 7.99 19.99
C LEU A 114 0.96 8.94 19.97
N TRP A 115 0.88 10.01 19.20
CA TRP A 115 1.95 11.00 19.00
C TRP A 115 1.49 12.38 19.44
N SER A 116 2.40 13.16 20.04
CA SER A 116 2.17 14.57 20.37
C SER A 116 3.47 15.38 20.28
N ALA A 117 3.36 16.63 19.82
CA ALA A 117 4.46 17.60 19.84
C ALA A 117 4.62 18.28 21.20
N LYS A 118 3.57 18.32 22.01
CA LYS A 118 3.52 19.10 23.25
C LYS A 118 3.61 18.25 24.51
N LEU A 119 3.13 17.02 24.44
CA LEU A 119 3.07 16.10 25.57
C LEU A 119 3.99 14.91 25.32
N ASP A 120 4.32 14.19 26.39
CA ASP A 120 5.06 12.93 26.26
C ASP A 120 4.16 11.72 26.49
N PRO A 121 3.58 11.14 25.42
CA PRO A 121 2.75 9.95 25.55
C PRO A 121 3.51 8.71 26.02
N SER A 122 4.85 8.69 25.94
CA SER A 122 5.65 7.52 26.37
C SER A 122 5.51 7.24 27.87
N THR A 123 5.17 8.24 28.67
CA THR A 123 5.04 8.14 30.12
C THR A 123 3.65 7.69 30.59
N LYS A 124 2.59 8.21 29.93
CA LYS A 124 1.18 7.99 30.33
C LYS A 124 0.42 7.04 29.39
N GLY A 125 1.03 6.64 28.27
CA GLY A 125 0.37 5.86 27.22
C GLY A 125 -0.89 6.54 26.71
N MET A 126 -1.94 5.78 26.48
CA MET A 126 -3.22 6.27 26.00
C MET A 126 -3.93 7.23 26.96
N ASN A 127 -3.60 7.19 28.27
CA ASN A 127 -4.15 8.14 29.26
C ASN A 127 -3.70 9.60 29.00
N THR A 128 -2.69 9.83 28.17
CA THR A 128 -2.32 11.17 27.69
C THR A 128 -3.52 11.89 27.06
N LEU A 129 -4.46 11.17 26.43
CA LEU A 129 -5.67 11.75 25.82
C LEU A 129 -6.64 12.37 26.84
N LEU A 130 -6.51 12.01 28.13
CA LEU A 130 -7.30 12.56 29.23
C LEU A 130 -6.67 13.82 29.83
N ASP A 131 -5.44 14.16 29.45
CA ASP A 131 -4.79 15.38 29.93
C ASP A 131 -5.65 16.61 29.58
N PRO A 132 -5.88 17.55 30.53
CA PRO A 132 -6.66 18.75 30.30
C PRO A 132 -6.17 19.64 29.15
N GLN A 133 -4.88 19.52 28.78
CA GLN A 133 -4.30 20.25 27.65
C GLN A 133 -4.72 19.66 26.28
N VAL A 134 -5.20 18.40 26.24
CA VAL A 134 -5.64 17.76 25.00
C VAL A 134 -7.09 18.15 24.71
N LYS A 135 -7.24 19.13 23.82
CA LYS A 135 -8.55 19.63 23.34
C LYS A 135 -8.93 19.02 21.99
N ARG A 136 -7.94 18.66 21.15
CA ARG A 136 -8.14 18.10 19.80
C ARG A 136 -7.25 16.88 19.60
N VAL A 137 -7.86 15.80 19.10
CA VAL A 137 -7.19 14.53 18.83
C VAL A 137 -7.40 14.18 17.35
N ALA A 138 -6.31 14.10 16.59
CA ALA A 138 -6.38 13.73 15.18
C ALA A 138 -6.46 12.22 15.00
N ILE A 139 -7.42 11.76 14.19
CA ILE A 139 -7.46 10.41 13.62
C ILE A 139 -7.75 10.49 12.13
N ALA A 140 -7.34 9.49 11.35
CA ALA A 140 -7.77 9.40 9.95
C ALA A 140 -9.29 9.10 9.90
N ASN A 141 -9.97 9.59 8.87
CA ASN A 141 -11.41 9.40 8.75
C ASN A 141 -11.77 7.91 8.61
N PRO A 142 -12.47 7.30 9.58
CA PRO A 142 -12.74 5.86 9.61
C PRO A 142 -13.68 5.38 8.49
N THR A 143 -14.39 6.29 7.82
CA THR A 143 -15.27 5.90 6.71
C THR A 143 -14.50 5.33 5.52
N HIS A 144 -13.27 5.80 5.28
CA HIS A 144 -12.46 5.41 4.10
C HIS A 144 -10.98 5.17 4.39
N ALA A 145 -10.49 5.45 5.61
CA ALA A 145 -9.10 5.22 5.98
C ALA A 145 -8.97 4.04 6.96
N PRO A 146 -8.24 2.96 6.60
CA PRO A 146 -8.06 1.81 7.49
C PRO A 146 -7.47 2.17 8.85
N TYR A 147 -6.50 3.08 8.89
CA TYR A 147 -5.91 3.58 10.13
C TYR A 147 -6.94 4.27 11.04
N GLY A 148 -7.94 4.94 10.47
CA GLY A 148 -9.03 5.56 11.22
C GLY A 148 -9.91 4.52 11.92
N LYS A 149 -10.25 3.44 11.22
CA LYS A 149 -10.97 2.30 11.83
C LYS A 149 -10.19 1.71 13.00
N LYS A 150 -8.86 1.55 12.84
CA LYS A 150 -8.00 1.05 13.92
C LYS A 150 -7.88 2.04 15.08
N ALA A 151 -7.87 3.33 14.81
CA ALA A 151 -7.90 4.35 15.86
C ALA A 151 -9.17 4.24 16.71
N GLU A 152 -10.34 4.03 16.10
CA GLU A 152 -11.57 3.79 16.86
C GLU A 152 -11.54 2.47 17.65
N GLU A 153 -11.03 1.37 17.07
CA GLU A 153 -10.84 0.10 17.77
C GLU A 153 -9.97 0.30 19.03
N ILE A 154 -8.84 1.02 18.89
CA ILE A 154 -7.91 1.34 19.98
C ILE A 154 -8.62 2.17 21.07
N LEU A 155 -9.30 3.24 20.70
CA LEU A 155 -10.00 4.09 21.66
C LEU A 155 -11.07 3.30 22.43
N ARG A 156 -11.78 2.38 21.78
CA ARG A 156 -12.76 1.50 22.44
C ARG A 156 -12.07 0.46 23.35
N HIS A 157 -10.96 -0.13 22.93
CA HIS A 157 -10.18 -1.07 23.71
C HIS A 157 -9.75 -0.45 25.06
N TYR A 158 -9.27 0.81 25.00
CA TYR A 158 -8.87 1.55 26.21
C TYR A 158 -10.04 2.23 26.95
N LYS A 159 -11.29 2.03 26.49
CA LYS A 159 -12.51 2.68 27.06
C LYS A 159 -12.45 4.21 27.06
N LEU A 160 -11.77 4.78 26.07
CA LEU A 160 -11.56 6.23 25.92
C LEU A 160 -12.44 6.85 24.82
N TYR A 161 -13.13 6.02 24.02
CA TYR A 161 -13.82 6.49 22.81
C TYR A 161 -14.83 7.61 23.12
N ASP A 162 -15.72 7.44 24.08
CA ASP A 162 -16.78 8.40 24.39
C ASP A 162 -16.24 9.72 24.93
N GLN A 163 -15.14 9.68 25.69
CA GLN A 163 -14.47 10.86 26.22
C GLN A 163 -13.67 11.63 25.15
N VAL A 164 -13.10 10.90 24.17
CA VAL A 164 -12.28 11.47 23.11
C VAL A 164 -13.10 11.86 21.89
N LYS A 165 -14.24 11.21 21.64
CA LYS A 165 -15.10 11.46 20.48
C LYS A 165 -15.44 12.96 20.26
N PRO A 166 -15.79 13.75 21.28
CA PRO A 166 -16.06 15.19 21.11
C PRO A 166 -14.82 16.01 20.71
N LYS A 167 -13.62 15.46 20.91
CA LYS A 167 -12.33 16.12 20.59
C LYS A 167 -11.76 15.68 19.24
N LEU A 168 -12.41 14.76 18.52
CA LEU A 168 -11.86 14.19 17.30
C LEU A 168 -11.80 15.19 16.15
N VAL A 169 -10.65 15.26 15.50
CA VAL A 169 -10.41 15.95 14.22
C VAL A 169 -10.06 14.90 13.18
N LEU A 170 -10.83 14.83 12.10
CA LEU A 170 -10.68 13.82 11.07
C LEU A 170 -9.77 14.28 9.94
N GLY A 171 -8.64 13.58 9.74
CA GLY A 171 -7.80 13.74 8.56
C GLY A 171 -8.35 12.90 7.41
N GLU A 172 -8.26 13.41 6.19
CA GLU A 172 -8.67 12.70 4.97
C GLU A 172 -7.92 11.37 4.78
N ASN A 173 -6.67 11.33 5.23
CA ASN A 173 -5.83 10.14 5.26
C ASN A 173 -4.87 10.21 6.45
N ILE A 174 -4.10 9.14 6.68
CA ILE A 174 -3.20 9.08 7.83
C ILE A 174 -2.02 10.07 7.74
N GLY A 175 -1.65 10.51 6.54
CA GLY A 175 -0.64 11.55 6.33
C GLY A 175 -1.12 12.92 6.80
N GLN A 176 -2.35 13.32 6.44
CA GLN A 176 -2.96 14.55 6.92
C GLN A 176 -3.20 14.50 8.44
N THR A 177 -3.59 13.34 8.97
CA THR A 177 -3.70 13.13 10.43
C THR A 177 -2.39 13.43 11.14
N ALA A 178 -1.28 12.90 10.63
CA ALA A 178 0.05 13.17 11.16
C ALA A 178 0.42 14.66 11.04
N GLN A 179 0.04 15.31 9.94
CA GLN A 179 0.25 16.75 9.75
C GLN A 179 -0.52 17.59 10.78
N TYR A 180 -1.78 17.26 11.06
CA TYR A 180 -2.56 17.97 12.08
C TYR A 180 -1.90 17.92 13.46
N ALA A 181 -1.40 16.75 13.86
CA ALA A 181 -0.67 16.60 15.11
C ALA A 181 0.66 17.38 15.09
N ALA A 182 1.40 17.34 13.99
CA ALA A 182 2.70 17.99 13.87
C ALA A 182 2.64 19.53 13.86
N THR A 183 1.60 20.11 13.25
CA THR A 183 1.42 21.56 13.12
C THR A 183 0.69 22.18 14.32
N GLY A 184 0.20 21.38 15.29
CA GLY A 184 -0.58 21.83 16.41
C GLY A 184 -2.06 22.09 16.06
N ALA A 185 -2.52 21.74 14.85
CA ALA A 185 -3.93 21.72 14.52
C ALA A 185 -4.71 20.70 15.38
N ALA A 186 -4.01 19.65 15.86
CA ALA A 186 -4.45 18.79 16.95
C ALA A 186 -3.33 18.67 18.01
N ASP A 187 -3.72 18.49 19.28
CA ASP A 187 -2.77 18.40 20.41
C ASP A 187 -2.11 17.03 20.49
N ALA A 188 -2.80 15.99 19.99
CA ALA A 188 -2.30 14.63 19.86
C ALA A 188 -2.92 13.96 18.61
N GLY A 189 -2.31 12.88 18.13
CA GLY A 189 -2.84 12.11 17.01
C GLY A 189 -2.57 10.63 17.12
N LEU A 190 -3.55 9.81 16.75
CA LEU A 190 -3.36 8.38 16.49
C LEU A 190 -2.87 8.25 15.05
N ILE A 191 -1.57 8.09 14.87
CA ILE A 191 -0.91 8.11 13.56
C ILE A 191 -0.19 6.80 13.26
N ALA A 192 0.19 6.60 11.99
CA ALA A 192 1.02 5.45 11.62
C ALA A 192 2.41 5.54 12.25
N TYR A 193 2.91 4.42 12.77
CA TYR A 193 4.25 4.34 13.34
C TYR A 193 5.32 4.70 12.29
N SER A 194 5.12 4.30 11.05
CA SER A 194 6.00 4.64 9.92
C SER A 194 6.16 6.15 9.71
N LEU A 195 5.10 6.93 9.93
CA LEU A 195 5.15 8.39 9.86
C LEU A 195 5.84 8.99 11.08
N ALA A 196 5.57 8.47 12.29
CA ALA A 196 6.23 8.92 13.52
C ALA A 196 7.76 8.71 13.50
N LEU A 197 8.24 7.69 12.77
CA LEU A 197 9.66 7.43 12.56
C LEU A 197 10.32 8.34 11.52
N SER A 198 9.55 9.16 10.79
CA SER A 198 10.14 10.12 9.85
C SER A 198 11.08 11.10 10.57
N PRO A 199 12.13 11.60 9.89
CA PRO A 199 13.08 12.54 10.50
C PRO A 199 12.40 13.80 11.07
N VAL A 200 11.31 14.24 10.44
CA VAL A 200 10.57 15.43 10.86
C VAL A 200 9.79 15.15 12.16
N LEU A 201 8.95 14.13 12.18
CA LEU A 201 8.09 13.85 13.34
C LEU A 201 8.86 13.31 14.54
N ARG A 202 9.93 12.53 14.29
CA ARG A 202 10.79 12.01 15.36
C ARG A 202 11.52 13.09 16.13
N ARG A 203 11.81 14.25 15.50
CA ARG A 203 12.44 15.40 16.15
C ARG A 203 11.44 16.36 16.78
N ALA A 204 10.21 16.36 16.30
CA ALA A 204 9.19 17.32 16.66
C ALA A 204 8.33 16.91 17.86
N GLY A 205 8.37 15.66 18.29
CA GLY A 205 7.52 15.18 19.39
C GLY A 205 7.85 13.77 19.85
N ASN A 206 7.05 13.30 20.78
CA ASN A 206 7.17 11.98 21.41
C ASN A 206 5.97 11.09 21.05
N PHE A 207 6.14 9.78 21.20
CA PHE A 207 5.05 8.86 20.93
C PHE A 207 5.03 7.67 21.90
N TYR A 208 3.84 7.11 22.07
CA TYR A 208 3.59 5.83 22.68
C TYR A 208 3.24 4.81 21.62
N LEU A 209 4.04 3.73 21.50
CA LEU A 209 3.76 2.67 20.54
C LEU A 209 2.62 1.80 21.08
N ILE A 210 1.50 1.77 20.36
CA ILE A 210 0.31 1.05 20.78
C ILE A 210 0.53 -0.46 20.62
N PRO A 211 0.25 -1.28 21.66
CA PRO A 211 0.31 -2.72 21.56
C PRO A 211 -0.59 -3.28 20.45
N THR A 212 -0.11 -4.28 19.73
CA THR A 212 -0.85 -4.91 18.63
C THR A 212 -2.12 -5.64 19.10
N THR A 213 -2.24 -5.92 20.39
CA THR A 213 -3.43 -6.50 21.02
C THR A 213 -4.59 -5.51 21.18
N ALA A 214 -4.34 -4.20 21.02
CA ALA A 214 -5.35 -3.16 21.18
C ALA A 214 -6.24 -2.94 19.93
N HIS A 215 -5.94 -3.61 18.83
CA HIS A 215 -6.72 -3.55 17.59
C HIS A 215 -6.53 -4.83 16.76
N THR A 216 -7.45 -5.11 15.85
CA THR A 216 -7.29 -6.20 14.90
C THR A 216 -6.13 -5.92 13.93
N PRO A 217 -5.40 -6.94 13.44
CA PRO A 217 -4.23 -6.75 12.59
C PRO A 217 -4.51 -5.87 11.36
N LEU A 218 -3.66 -4.89 11.10
CA LEU A 218 -3.73 -4.03 9.93
C LEU A 218 -2.87 -4.64 8.80
N GLN A 219 -3.39 -5.70 8.18
CA GLN A 219 -2.74 -6.40 7.08
C GLN A 219 -2.78 -5.56 5.81
N GLN A 220 -1.63 -5.11 5.35
CA GLN A 220 -1.51 -4.25 4.19
C GLN A 220 -1.18 -5.07 2.94
N SER A 221 -1.92 -4.86 1.86
CA SER A 221 -1.68 -5.58 0.61
C SER A 221 -1.72 -4.67 -0.62
N PHE A 222 -1.08 -5.12 -1.69
CA PHE A 222 -1.11 -4.44 -2.97
C PHE A 222 -1.65 -5.36 -4.08
N VAL A 223 -2.03 -4.74 -5.19
CA VAL A 223 -2.40 -5.40 -6.44
C VAL A 223 -1.79 -4.68 -7.64
N VAL A 224 -1.48 -5.42 -8.69
CA VAL A 224 -1.30 -4.89 -10.06
C VAL A 224 -2.69 -4.72 -10.67
N LEU A 225 -3.00 -3.55 -11.19
CA LEU A 225 -4.29 -3.24 -11.77
C LEU A 225 -4.41 -3.79 -13.20
N LYS A 226 -5.63 -4.10 -13.64
CA LYS A 226 -5.88 -4.76 -14.93
C LYS A 226 -5.29 -4.00 -16.11
N ARG A 227 -5.31 -2.65 -16.09
CA ARG A 227 -4.72 -1.83 -17.15
C ARG A 227 -3.20 -2.02 -17.32
N ALA A 228 -2.51 -2.40 -16.25
CA ALA A 228 -1.06 -2.61 -16.25
C ALA A 228 -0.66 -4.05 -16.57
N ASN A 229 -1.59 -4.93 -16.95
CA ASN A 229 -1.33 -6.35 -17.22
C ASN A 229 -0.23 -6.58 -18.27
N ALA A 230 -0.14 -5.70 -19.26
CA ALA A 230 0.88 -5.75 -20.31
C ALA A 230 2.10 -4.85 -20.02
N ASN A 231 2.17 -4.16 -18.87
CA ASN A 231 3.32 -3.34 -18.51
C ASN A 231 4.31 -4.13 -17.65
N ALA A 232 5.40 -4.60 -18.29
CA ALA A 232 6.46 -5.36 -17.60
C ALA A 232 7.05 -4.60 -16.40
N ALA A 233 7.07 -3.26 -16.40
CA ALA A 233 7.57 -2.46 -15.28
C ALA A 233 6.67 -2.56 -14.05
N ALA A 234 5.35 -2.66 -14.21
CA ALA A 234 4.43 -2.83 -13.10
C ALA A 234 4.63 -4.19 -12.41
N VAL A 235 4.83 -5.25 -13.20
CA VAL A 235 5.14 -6.59 -12.69
C VAL A 235 6.51 -6.61 -11.98
N ALA A 236 7.53 -5.96 -12.59
CA ALA A 236 8.86 -5.86 -11.99
C ALA A 236 8.86 -5.07 -10.68
N PHE A 237 8.10 -3.96 -10.60
CA PHE A 237 7.95 -3.21 -9.36
C PHE A 237 7.21 -4.01 -8.28
N ALA A 238 6.17 -4.75 -8.64
CA ALA A 238 5.47 -5.64 -7.72
C ALA A 238 6.43 -6.71 -7.14
N ALA A 239 7.27 -7.33 -7.96
CA ALA A 239 8.30 -8.28 -7.52
C ALA A 239 9.37 -7.60 -6.64
N PHE A 240 9.79 -6.37 -6.98
CA PHE A 240 10.72 -5.60 -6.16
C PHE A 240 10.17 -5.33 -4.76
N MET A 241 8.88 -5.05 -4.61
CA MET A 241 8.26 -4.74 -3.31
C MET A 241 8.24 -5.92 -2.33
N VAL A 242 8.41 -7.15 -2.79
CA VAL A 242 8.54 -8.34 -1.94
C VAL A 242 9.98 -8.83 -1.81
N SER A 243 10.94 -8.13 -2.41
CA SER A 243 12.37 -8.46 -2.31
C SER A 243 12.91 -8.24 -0.89
N PRO A 244 14.04 -8.88 -0.53
CA PRO A 244 14.71 -8.64 0.75
C PRO A 244 15.02 -7.17 1.00
N THR A 245 15.42 -6.42 -0.04
CA THR A 245 15.69 -4.97 0.05
C THR A 245 14.46 -4.19 0.49
N ALA A 246 13.31 -4.43 -0.13
CA ALA A 246 12.07 -3.76 0.22
C ALA A 246 11.58 -4.18 1.61
N GLN A 247 11.70 -5.45 1.96
CA GLN A 247 11.30 -5.98 3.27
C GLN A 247 12.15 -5.37 4.40
N GLN A 248 13.47 -5.24 4.20
CA GLN A 248 14.36 -4.56 5.16
C GLN A 248 13.99 -3.09 5.32
N ALA A 249 13.70 -2.39 4.23
CA ALA A 249 13.26 -1.00 4.29
C ALA A 249 11.93 -0.86 5.06
N LEU A 250 10.93 -1.67 4.76
CA LEU A 250 9.64 -1.68 5.47
C LEU A 250 9.85 -1.89 6.98
N LYS A 251 10.67 -2.88 7.37
CA LYS A 251 11.00 -3.14 8.77
C LYS A 251 11.68 -1.94 9.43
N LYS A 252 12.64 -1.28 8.74
CA LYS A 252 13.32 -0.08 9.24
C LYS A 252 12.36 1.08 9.50
N TYR A 253 11.31 1.19 8.68
CA TYR A 253 10.25 2.19 8.85
C TYR A 253 9.11 1.74 9.78
N GLY A 254 9.31 0.67 10.59
CA GLY A 254 8.42 0.27 11.67
C GLY A 254 7.22 -0.56 11.24
N PHE A 255 7.19 -1.07 10.02
CA PHE A 255 6.19 -2.06 9.63
C PHE A 255 6.51 -3.43 10.23
N GLY A 256 5.46 -4.18 10.63
CA GLY A 256 5.56 -5.61 10.87
C GLY A 256 5.61 -6.39 9.55
N LEU A 257 6.24 -7.57 9.58
CA LEU A 257 6.35 -8.47 8.42
C LEU A 257 5.80 -9.83 8.79
#